data_1b90d9966d14167241250f9b1c5c7ce1
#
_entry.id   1b90d9966d14167241250f9b1c5c7ce1
#
_cell.length_a   1.000
_cell.length_b   1.000
_cell.length_c   1.000
_cell.angle_alpha   90.00
_cell.angle_beta   90.00
_cell.angle_gamma   90.00
#
_symmetry.space_group_name_H-M   'P 1'
#
loop_
_entity.id
_entity.type
_entity.pdbx_description
1 polymer ?
#
loop_
_entity_poly.entity_id
_entity_poly.type
_entity_poly.pdbx_seq_one_letter_code
_entity_poly.pdbx_strand_id
1 'polypeptide(L)'
;MKKFIKSLNLISNDKKVIEELLDEKNKLLKHCIFLNTHSYVETLKDNIFMKSVLKSNYVFADGIGIHLASKIFFDKSYLQRITGYDFFENLLNNLNNCNKDKKLFFIGGEQSNLVILKKKIIDNYKHLTFTNLRLLS
;
A
#
# COMPACT_ATOMS: atom_id res chain seq x y z
N MET A 1 -14.59 -17.62 2.27
CA MET A 1 -13.66 -17.02 1.27
C MET A 1 -14.37 -16.11 0.29
N LYS A 2 -15.32 -16.58 -0.51
CA LYS A 2 -16.00 -15.77 -1.55
C LYS A 2 -16.62 -14.46 -1.02
N LYS A 3 -17.34 -14.48 0.12
CA LYS A 3 -17.97 -13.27 0.69
C LYS A 3 -16.98 -12.19 1.07
N PHE A 4 -15.85 -12.56 1.70
CA PHE A 4 -14.83 -11.61 2.17
C PHE A 4 -14.16 -10.89 1.00
N ILE A 5 -13.63 -11.63 0.00
CA ILE A 5 -12.97 -11.00 -1.15
C ILE A 5 -13.94 -10.15 -1.98
N LYS A 6 -15.23 -10.52 -2.04
CA LYS A 6 -16.26 -9.70 -2.70
C LYS A 6 -16.49 -8.36 -2.01
N SER A 7 -16.35 -8.31 -0.69
CA SER A 7 -16.58 -7.08 0.10
C SER A 7 -15.35 -6.15 0.12
N LEU A 8 -14.21 -6.59 -0.42
CA LEU A 8 -13.00 -5.77 -0.50
C LEU A 8 -13.10 -4.75 -1.64
N ASN A 9 -12.69 -3.52 -1.34
CA ASN A 9 -12.46 -2.50 -2.37
C ASN A 9 -11.13 -2.78 -3.08
N LEU A 10 -11.13 -3.81 -3.94
CA LEU A 10 -9.94 -4.22 -4.68
C LEU A 10 -9.64 -3.23 -5.79
N ILE A 11 -8.43 -2.73 -5.80
CA ILE A 11 -7.94 -1.71 -6.73
C ILE A 11 -7.27 -2.37 -7.93
N SER A 12 -7.63 -1.90 -9.12
CA SER A 12 -7.07 -2.36 -10.39
C SER A 12 -6.11 -1.34 -11.04
N ASN A 13 -6.05 -0.11 -10.52
CA ASN A 13 -5.26 0.97 -11.10
C ASN A 13 -4.65 1.81 -9.98
N ASP A 14 -3.33 1.70 -9.80
CA ASP A 14 -2.56 2.44 -8.80
C ASP A 14 -2.47 3.94 -9.11
N LYS A 15 -2.44 4.33 -10.39
CA LYS A 15 -2.32 5.74 -10.82
C LYS A 15 -3.46 6.58 -10.27
N LYS A 16 -4.69 6.09 -10.41
CA LYS A 16 -5.87 6.79 -9.88
C LYS A 16 -5.80 6.97 -8.36
N VAL A 17 -5.35 5.94 -7.64
CA VAL A 17 -5.17 6.02 -6.19
C VAL A 17 -4.08 7.02 -5.83
N ILE A 18 -2.96 7.04 -6.55
CA ILE A 18 -1.88 8.01 -6.34
C ILE A 18 -2.38 9.43 -6.57
N GLU A 19 -3.12 9.68 -7.64
CA GLU A 19 -3.75 10.99 -7.91
C GLU A 19 -4.65 11.44 -6.77
N GLU A 20 -5.50 10.55 -6.25
CA GLU A 20 -6.38 10.83 -5.10
C GLU A 20 -5.61 11.07 -3.79
N LEU A 21 -4.46 10.39 -3.59
CA LEU A 21 -3.59 10.61 -2.42
C LEU A 21 -2.84 11.95 -2.49
N LEU A 22 -2.56 12.43 -3.69
CA LEU A 22 -1.86 13.70 -3.92
C LEU A 22 -2.81 14.91 -3.97
N ASP A 23 -4.11 14.68 -4.06
CA ASP A 23 -5.09 15.77 -4.06
C ASP A 23 -5.16 16.45 -2.68
N GLU A 24 -4.60 17.64 -2.59
CA GLU A 24 -4.53 18.44 -1.36
C GLU A 24 -5.91 18.91 -0.87
N LYS A 25 -6.93 18.88 -1.72
CA LYS A 25 -8.31 19.18 -1.33
C LYS A 25 -8.90 18.07 -0.47
N ASN A 26 -8.39 16.85 -0.62
CA ASN A 26 -8.83 15.68 0.11
C ASN A 26 -7.92 15.41 1.33
N LYS A 27 -8.18 16.12 2.42
CA LYS A 27 -7.38 16.02 3.68
C LYS A 27 -7.71 14.79 4.54
N LEU A 28 -8.59 13.90 4.08
CA LEU A 28 -8.95 12.71 4.84
C LEU A 28 -7.80 11.70 4.83
N LEU A 29 -7.56 11.10 6.00
CA LEU A 29 -6.62 9.98 6.10
C LEU A 29 -7.08 8.83 5.19
N LYS A 30 -6.18 8.37 4.35
CA LYS A 30 -6.41 7.22 3.47
C LYS A 30 -5.59 6.03 3.92
N HIS A 31 -6.22 4.87 3.95
CA HIS A 31 -5.60 3.62 4.35
C HIS A 31 -5.51 2.69 3.13
N CYS A 32 -4.26 2.35 2.76
CA CYS A 32 -3.93 1.41 1.69
C CYS A 32 -3.42 0.11 2.30
N ILE A 33 -3.93 -1.02 1.85
CA ILE A 33 -3.46 -2.35 2.27
C ILE A 33 -3.02 -3.15 1.04
N PHE A 34 -1.89 -3.82 1.17
CA PHE A 34 -1.37 -4.80 0.21
C PHE A 34 -1.66 -6.20 0.74
N LEU A 35 -2.75 -6.79 0.23
CA LEU A 35 -3.24 -8.08 0.71
C LEU A 35 -2.59 -9.20 -0.09
N ASN A 36 -1.75 -9.98 0.57
CA ASN A 36 -1.18 -11.22 0.05
C ASN A 36 -1.85 -12.44 0.66
N THR A 37 -1.47 -13.64 0.22
CA THR A 37 -2.05 -14.90 0.69
C THR A 37 -1.86 -15.11 2.19
N HIS A 38 -0.69 -14.76 2.73
CA HIS A 38 -0.42 -14.85 4.17
C HIS A 38 -1.33 -13.92 4.97
N SER A 39 -1.35 -12.64 4.61
CA SER A 39 -2.22 -11.65 5.26
C SER A 39 -3.71 -12.04 5.15
N TYR A 40 -4.11 -12.64 4.04
CA TYR A 40 -5.47 -13.18 3.90
C TYR A 40 -5.74 -14.28 4.93
N VAL A 41 -4.83 -15.24 5.12
CA VAL A 41 -4.99 -16.30 6.12
C VAL A 41 -5.08 -15.72 7.53
N GLU A 42 -4.28 -14.70 7.83
CA GLU A 42 -4.35 -14.01 9.13
C GLU A 42 -5.70 -13.32 9.35
N THR A 43 -6.36 -12.79 8.31
CA THR A 43 -7.73 -12.23 8.47
C THR A 43 -8.76 -13.27 8.89
N LEU A 44 -8.52 -14.56 8.62
CA LEU A 44 -9.41 -15.65 9.05
C LEU A 44 -9.26 -16.00 10.53
N LYS A 45 -8.13 -15.65 11.13
CA LYS A 45 -7.80 -15.95 12.52
C LYS A 45 -8.04 -14.75 13.45
N ASP A 46 -7.86 -13.53 12.92
CA ASP A 46 -7.96 -12.29 13.67
C ASP A 46 -9.09 -11.40 13.12
N ASN A 47 -10.17 -11.31 13.89
CA ASN A 47 -11.34 -10.49 13.57
C ASN A 47 -11.04 -8.98 13.57
N ILE A 48 -10.06 -8.50 14.36
CA ILE A 48 -9.67 -7.10 14.41
C ILE A 48 -8.95 -6.76 13.11
N PHE A 49 -8.01 -7.61 12.71
CA PHE A 49 -7.29 -7.45 11.44
C PHE A 49 -8.25 -7.54 10.26
N MET A 50 -9.16 -8.51 10.24
CA MET A 50 -10.19 -8.62 9.20
C MET A 50 -11.02 -7.34 9.06
N LYS A 51 -11.50 -6.77 10.18
CA LYS A 51 -12.26 -5.51 10.18
C LYS A 51 -11.44 -4.34 9.68
N SER A 52 -10.15 -4.30 9.99
CA SER A 52 -9.23 -3.25 9.51
C SER A 52 -9.05 -3.31 8.00
N VAL A 53 -8.90 -4.51 7.44
CA VAL A 53 -8.83 -4.72 5.98
C VAL A 53 -10.13 -4.31 5.30
N LEU A 54 -11.28 -4.67 5.85
CA LEU A 54 -12.59 -4.29 5.31
C LEU A 54 -12.87 -2.79 5.34
N LYS A 55 -12.31 -2.07 6.31
CA LYS A 55 -12.46 -0.62 6.45
C LYS A 55 -11.43 0.18 5.65
N SER A 56 -10.47 -0.48 5.01
CA SER A 56 -9.44 0.20 4.21
C SER A 56 -10.04 0.90 3.01
N ASN A 57 -9.51 2.07 2.68
CA ASN A 57 -9.95 2.83 1.52
C ASN A 57 -9.57 2.11 0.22
N TYR A 58 -8.36 1.50 0.20
CA TYR A 58 -7.83 0.82 -0.96
C TYR A 58 -7.18 -0.50 -0.56
N VAL A 59 -7.52 -1.57 -1.25
CA VAL A 59 -6.92 -2.90 -1.08
C VAL A 59 -6.31 -3.34 -2.40
N PHE A 60 -5.01 -3.55 -2.41
CA PHE A 60 -4.27 -4.04 -3.55
C PHE A 60 -4.05 -5.55 -3.45
N ALA A 61 -4.25 -6.25 -4.56
CA ALA A 61 -3.94 -7.67 -4.66
C ALA A 61 -2.42 -7.86 -4.80
N ASP A 62 -1.72 -8.02 -3.68
CA ASP A 62 -0.28 -8.25 -3.64
C ASP A 62 0.02 -9.75 -3.72
N GLY A 63 0.86 -10.08 -4.66
CA GLY A 63 1.22 -11.47 -4.93
C GLY A 63 0.22 -12.22 -5.82
N ILE A 64 0.73 -13.33 -6.38
CA ILE A 64 0.03 -14.11 -7.41
C ILE A 64 -1.21 -14.83 -6.87
N GLY A 65 -1.21 -15.22 -5.59
CA GLY A 65 -2.30 -16.00 -5.00
C GLY A 65 -3.63 -15.27 -4.95
N ILE A 66 -3.64 -14.02 -4.44
CA ILE A 66 -4.86 -13.20 -4.39
C ILE A 66 -5.30 -12.81 -5.81
N HIS A 67 -4.34 -12.49 -6.69
CA HIS A 67 -4.62 -12.15 -8.06
C HIS A 67 -5.30 -13.32 -8.82
N LEU A 68 -4.77 -14.54 -8.72
CA LEU A 68 -5.38 -15.73 -9.33
C LEU A 68 -6.74 -16.05 -8.72
N ALA A 69 -6.87 -15.99 -7.39
CA ALA A 69 -8.14 -16.21 -6.73
C ALA A 69 -9.21 -15.21 -7.18
N SER A 70 -8.84 -13.95 -7.37
CA SER A 70 -9.78 -12.93 -7.85
C SER A 70 -10.24 -13.19 -9.29
N LYS A 71 -9.37 -13.68 -10.15
CA LYS A 71 -9.71 -14.08 -11.53
C LYS A 71 -10.63 -15.30 -11.56
N ILE A 72 -10.25 -16.37 -10.83
CA ILE A 72 -10.97 -17.66 -10.88
C ILE A 72 -12.35 -17.57 -10.23
N PHE A 73 -12.45 -16.88 -9.08
CA PHE A 73 -13.68 -16.90 -8.29
C PHE A 73 -14.62 -15.71 -8.50
N PHE A 74 -14.15 -14.64 -9.14
CA PHE A 74 -14.91 -13.38 -9.20
C PHE A 74 -14.96 -12.74 -10.58
N ASP A 75 -14.41 -13.39 -11.60
CA ASP A 75 -14.32 -12.86 -12.97
C ASP A 75 -13.71 -11.43 -13.01
N LYS A 76 -12.80 -11.16 -12.08
CA LYS A 76 -12.07 -9.89 -12.02
C LYS A 76 -10.80 -9.97 -12.86
N SER A 77 -10.94 -10.33 -14.14
CA SER A 77 -9.83 -10.44 -15.09
C SER A 77 -9.09 -9.10 -15.30
N TYR A 78 -9.75 -7.99 -14.98
CA TYR A 78 -9.21 -6.64 -15.07
C TYR A 78 -8.28 -6.25 -13.91
N LEU A 79 -8.25 -7.02 -12.82
CA LEU A 79 -7.35 -6.72 -11.72
C LEU A 79 -5.90 -6.94 -12.14
N GLN A 80 -5.12 -5.87 -12.08
CA GLN A 80 -3.67 -5.96 -12.20
C GLN A 80 -3.06 -6.40 -10.86
N ARG A 81 -1.97 -7.13 -10.96
CA ARG A 81 -1.13 -7.40 -9.80
C ARG A 81 -0.32 -6.13 -9.51
N ILE A 82 -0.58 -5.50 -8.38
CA ILE A 82 0.17 -4.33 -7.92
C ILE A 82 0.86 -4.71 -6.63
N THR A 83 2.19 -4.76 -6.65
CA THR A 83 2.98 -5.05 -5.45
C THR A 83 3.14 -3.78 -4.61
N GLY A 84 3.34 -3.96 -3.29
CA GLY A 84 3.64 -2.83 -2.40
C GLY A 84 4.87 -2.05 -2.84
N TYR A 85 5.88 -2.74 -3.42
CA TYR A 85 7.08 -2.10 -3.94
C TYR A 85 6.79 -1.20 -5.15
N ASP A 86 6.11 -1.73 -6.17
CA ASP A 86 5.78 -1.00 -7.39
C ASP A 86 4.94 0.25 -7.08
N PHE A 87 3.93 0.08 -6.22
CA PHE A 87 3.09 1.20 -5.78
C PHE A 87 3.90 2.26 -5.04
N PHE A 88 4.78 1.84 -4.12
CA PHE A 88 5.60 2.75 -3.33
C PHE A 88 6.57 3.55 -4.21
N GLU A 89 7.24 2.91 -5.17
CA GLU A 89 8.14 3.56 -6.11
C GLU A 89 7.38 4.59 -6.98
N ASN A 90 6.21 4.21 -7.51
CA ASN A 90 5.36 5.12 -8.27
C ASN A 90 4.88 6.31 -7.41
N LEU A 91 4.52 6.07 -6.15
CA LEU A 91 4.12 7.13 -5.23
C LEU A 91 5.27 8.10 -4.95
N LEU A 92 6.49 7.61 -4.69
CA LEU A 92 7.67 8.46 -4.46
C LEU A 92 7.99 9.34 -5.67
N ASN A 93 7.94 8.76 -6.88
CA ASN A 93 8.17 9.49 -8.12
C ASN A 93 7.14 10.64 -8.30
N ASN A 94 5.87 10.34 -8.06
CA ASN A 94 4.81 11.35 -8.17
C ASN A 94 4.92 12.44 -7.09
N LEU A 95 5.22 12.06 -5.84
CA LEU A 95 5.47 13.02 -4.75
C LEU A 95 6.61 13.95 -5.07
N ASN A 96 7.72 13.43 -5.60
CA ASN A 96 8.89 14.23 -5.97
C ASN A 96 8.58 15.19 -7.13
N ASN A 97 7.78 14.75 -8.09
CA ASN A 97 7.37 15.57 -9.25
C ASN A 97 6.39 16.70 -8.89
N CYS A 98 5.74 16.61 -7.74
CA CYS A 98 4.88 17.69 -7.26
C CYS A 98 5.65 18.96 -6.86
N ASN A 99 6.98 18.94 -6.82
CA ASN A 99 7.86 20.05 -6.42
C ASN A 99 7.48 20.71 -5.08
N LYS A 100 6.93 19.91 -4.17
CA LYS A 100 6.55 20.34 -2.82
C LYS A 100 7.21 19.45 -1.80
N ASP A 101 7.73 20.05 -0.75
CA ASP A 101 8.33 19.32 0.36
C ASP A 101 7.30 18.40 1.03
N LYS A 102 7.56 17.11 1.00
CA LYS A 102 6.70 16.09 1.62
C LYS A 102 7.49 15.32 2.66
N LYS A 103 6.83 14.98 3.76
CA LYS A 103 7.42 14.22 4.86
C LYS A 103 6.97 12.76 4.76
N LEU A 104 7.95 11.85 4.70
CA LEU A 104 7.73 10.41 4.71
C LEU A 104 8.04 9.87 6.09
N PHE A 105 7.11 9.11 6.63
CA PHE A 105 7.22 8.48 7.93
C PHE A 105 7.29 6.96 7.78
N PHE A 106 8.35 6.34 8.30
CA PHE A 106 8.52 4.88 8.28
C PHE A 106 8.48 4.33 9.69
N ILE A 107 7.68 3.30 9.91
CA ILE A 107 7.49 2.64 11.20
C ILE A 107 7.82 1.17 11.07
N GLY A 108 8.72 0.67 11.93
CA GLY A 108 9.15 -0.72 11.95
C GLY A 108 10.36 -1.00 11.04
N GLY A 109 10.71 -2.27 10.93
CA GLY A 109 11.89 -2.74 10.20
C GLY A 109 13.20 -2.65 11.00
N GLU A 110 14.24 -3.31 10.47
CA GLU A 110 15.58 -3.27 11.05
C GLU A 110 16.26 -1.93 10.78
N GLN A 111 17.02 -1.44 11.75
CA GLN A 111 17.72 -0.15 11.66
C GLN A 111 18.67 -0.08 10.46
N SER A 112 19.37 -1.16 10.15
CA SER A 112 20.25 -1.28 8.99
C SER A 112 19.52 -1.00 7.68
N ASN A 113 18.34 -1.60 7.50
CA ASN A 113 17.50 -1.42 6.32
C ASN A 113 16.94 0.00 6.23
N LEU A 114 16.55 0.59 7.35
CA LEU A 114 16.06 1.96 7.39
C LEU A 114 17.14 2.99 7.02
N VAL A 115 18.40 2.75 7.42
CA VAL A 115 19.54 3.61 7.01
C VAL A 115 19.76 3.55 5.50
N ILE A 116 19.72 2.34 4.91
CA ILE A 116 19.87 2.15 3.47
C ILE A 116 18.71 2.83 2.72
N LEU A 117 17.47 2.62 3.19
CA LEU A 117 16.29 3.22 2.59
C LEU A 117 16.34 4.75 2.64
N LYS A 118 16.72 5.32 3.80
CA LYS A 118 16.90 6.75 3.98
C LYS A 118 17.88 7.33 2.97
N LYS A 119 19.05 6.69 2.83
CA LYS A 119 20.06 7.12 1.86
C LYS A 119 19.50 7.11 0.44
N LYS A 120 18.87 6.02 0.02
CA LYS A 120 18.26 5.92 -1.32
C LYS A 120 17.20 7.00 -1.57
N ILE A 121 16.37 7.33 -0.58
CA ILE A 121 15.34 8.35 -0.74
C ILE A 121 15.98 9.73 -0.87
N ILE A 122 16.93 10.09 -0.02
CA ILE A 122 17.60 11.39 -0.05
C ILE A 122 18.38 11.58 -1.36
N ASP A 123 19.05 10.53 -1.83
CA ASP A 123 19.88 10.60 -3.05
C ASP A 123 19.03 10.74 -4.32
N ASN A 124 17.82 10.17 -4.35
CA ASN A 124 16.99 10.11 -5.56
C ASN A 124 15.81 11.10 -5.58
N TYR A 125 15.37 11.61 -4.42
CA TYR A 125 14.13 12.41 -4.31
C TYR A 125 14.40 13.72 -3.54
N LYS A 126 14.55 14.81 -4.28
CA LYS A 126 14.95 16.12 -3.72
C LYS A 126 13.92 16.76 -2.78
N HIS A 127 12.63 16.51 -3.03
CA HIS A 127 11.51 17.13 -2.30
C HIS A 127 10.94 16.21 -1.19
N LEU A 128 11.62 15.12 -0.86
CA LEU A 128 11.17 14.20 0.15
C LEU A 128 12.05 14.23 1.40
N THR A 129 11.42 14.48 2.54
CA THR A 129 12.09 14.39 3.85
C THR A 129 11.76 13.04 4.49
N PHE A 130 12.79 12.33 4.89
CA PHE A 130 12.67 11.01 5.52
C PHE A 130 12.71 11.12 7.05
N THR A 131 11.70 10.54 7.70
CA THR A 131 11.68 10.35 9.15
C THR A 131 11.34 8.89 9.44
N ASN A 132 12.07 8.26 10.35
CA ASN A 132 11.80 6.90 10.80
C ASN A 132 11.51 6.85 12.29
N LEU A 133 10.59 5.97 12.67
CA LEU A 133 10.32 5.57 14.05
C LEU A 133 10.60 4.07 14.18
N ARG A 134 11.52 3.74 15.08
CA ARG A 134 11.68 2.37 15.54
C ARG A 134 10.73 2.16 16.71
N LEU A 135 9.75 1.29 16.54
CA LEU A 135 9.03 0.77 17.68
C LEU A 135 9.97 -0.22 18.38
N LEU A 136 10.35 0.09 19.60
CA LEU A 136 11.03 -0.86 20.48
C LEU A 136 10.06 -2.01 20.73
N SER A 137 10.44 -3.19 20.29
CA SER A 137 9.78 -4.46 20.63
C SER A 137 10.06 -4.83 22.07
#